data_d144db4bbed7a89a63e1f85f805fa3a3
#
_entry.id   d144db4bbed7a89a63e1f85f805fa3a3
#
_cell.length_a   1.000
_cell.length_b   1.000
_cell.length_c   1.000
_cell.angle_alpha   90.00
_cell.angle_beta   90.00
_cell.angle_gamma   90.00
#
_symmetry.space_group_name_H-M   'P 1'
#
loop_
_entity.id
_entity.type
_entity.pdbx_description
1 polymer ?
#
loop_
_entity_poly.entity_id
_entity_poly.type
_entity_poly.pdbx_seq_one_letter_code
_entity_poly.pdbx_strand_id
1 'polypeptide(L)'
;CSIITNAQKTIGSIEVLDASMEDYISSNQKIEVLAEGFKWAEGPVWVSELNGVLFTDVPENKVYLWTEKEGLKLFLSPSGMTNHAPHSTEEGANGLTLDSNENLILCQHGNRAVARLKNWSLDPAEFEYLVDHYQGKWLNSPNDLDFDKAGVLYFTDPPYGLKLQDDDPLKELDFNGIYSLSPKGEILLLDRSLERPNGIALSMDEKTVYVGNSFAQNSIIAAFDLKKGALKNKRVFFDGNNLQKTRRGLFDGLKVHSSGTVFATGPGGVLVLDKNGKHLGTIMPGKSTANCGFDAEENYLYLTSTDVLARVKLK
;
A
#
# COMPACT_ATOMS: atom_id res chain seq x y z
N CYS A 1 0.15 40.01 19.68
CA CYS A 1 0.83 38.94 18.93
C CYS A 1 -0.12 38.47 17.84
N SER A 2 0.18 38.80 16.59
CA SER A 2 -0.54 38.26 15.43
C SER A 2 -0.12 36.81 15.26
N ILE A 3 -1.03 35.86 15.44
CA ILE A 3 -0.84 34.48 15.07
C ILE A 3 -0.83 34.46 13.53
N ILE A 4 0.35 34.35 12.93
CA ILE A 4 0.47 34.08 11.50
C ILE A 4 0.06 32.61 11.36
N THR A 5 -1.20 32.34 11.06
CA THR A 5 -1.64 31.04 10.57
C THR A 5 -1.04 30.89 9.17
N ASN A 6 0.07 30.15 9.04
CA ASN A 6 0.50 29.72 7.73
C ASN A 6 -0.66 28.90 7.12
N ALA A 7 -1.14 29.35 5.97
CA ALA A 7 -2.18 28.61 5.25
C ALA A 7 -1.63 27.21 4.92
N GLN A 8 -2.42 26.17 5.23
CA GLN A 8 -2.04 24.79 4.93
C GLN A 8 -1.69 24.65 3.44
N LYS A 9 -0.51 24.14 3.14
CA LYS A 9 -0.07 23.89 1.76
C LYS A 9 -0.99 22.86 1.11
N THR A 10 -1.49 23.17 -0.08
CA THR A 10 -2.36 22.26 -0.83
C THR A 10 -1.78 21.98 -2.21
N ILE A 11 -2.10 20.82 -2.77
CA ILE A 11 -1.63 20.36 -4.09
C ILE A 11 -2.80 19.79 -4.90
N GLY A 12 -2.65 19.76 -6.21
CA GLY A 12 -3.52 19.03 -7.12
C GLY A 12 -4.97 19.46 -7.11
N SER A 13 -5.86 18.53 -7.44
CA SER A 13 -7.31 18.76 -7.61
C SER A 13 -8.09 17.44 -7.48
N ILE A 14 -9.41 17.57 -7.36
CA ILE A 14 -10.35 16.44 -7.42
C ILE A 14 -11.04 16.47 -8.79
N GLU A 15 -10.96 15.36 -9.52
CA GLU A 15 -11.71 15.12 -10.75
C GLU A 15 -13.01 14.39 -10.43
N VAL A 16 -14.12 14.87 -10.91
CA VAL A 16 -15.42 14.22 -10.78
C VAL A 16 -15.85 13.75 -12.17
N LEU A 17 -16.06 12.44 -12.33
CA LEU A 17 -16.52 11.81 -13.56
C LEU A 17 -17.98 11.36 -13.46
N ASP A 18 -18.43 11.08 -12.24
CA ASP A 18 -19.79 10.68 -11.92
C ASP A 18 -20.27 11.42 -10.67
N ALA A 19 -21.55 11.77 -10.62
CA ALA A 19 -22.13 12.50 -9.48
C ALA A 19 -21.97 11.75 -8.15
N SER A 20 -21.92 10.42 -8.17
CA SER A 20 -21.68 9.60 -6.96
C SER A 20 -20.29 9.80 -6.33
N MET A 21 -19.36 10.45 -7.02
CA MET A 21 -18.10 10.88 -6.42
C MET A 21 -18.32 11.84 -5.25
N GLU A 22 -19.34 12.68 -5.36
CA GLU A 22 -19.71 13.66 -4.33
C GLU A 22 -20.22 13.01 -3.03
N ASP A 23 -20.57 11.72 -3.04
CA ASP A 23 -20.92 10.99 -1.83
C ASP A 23 -19.68 10.73 -0.93
N TYR A 24 -18.49 10.76 -1.51
CA TYR A 24 -17.22 10.52 -0.84
C TYR A 24 -16.40 11.78 -0.65
N ILE A 25 -16.27 12.59 -1.69
CA ILE A 25 -15.38 13.75 -1.70
C ILE A 25 -16.04 14.87 -2.49
N SER A 26 -16.04 16.09 -1.92
CA SER A 26 -16.50 17.26 -2.64
C SER A 26 -15.48 17.65 -3.74
N SER A 27 -15.96 18.06 -4.91
CA SER A 27 -15.14 18.51 -6.05
C SER A 27 -14.20 19.69 -5.71
N ASN A 28 -14.55 20.50 -4.72
CA ASN A 28 -13.73 21.62 -4.25
C ASN A 28 -12.84 21.28 -3.04
N GLN A 29 -12.85 20.01 -2.58
CA GLN A 29 -12.02 19.55 -1.47
C GLN A 29 -10.54 19.75 -1.79
N LYS A 30 -9.76 20.12 -0.79
CA LYS A 30 -8.33 20.34 -0.93
C LYS A 30 -7.55 19.09 -0.55
N ILE A 31 -6.46 18.85 -1.25
CA ILE A 31 -5.45 17.84 -0.89
C ILE A 31 -4.39 18.58 -0.07
N GLU A 32 -4.35 18.33 1.22
CA GLU A 32 -3.45 18.97 2.16
C GLU A 32 -2.10 18.27 2.21
N VAL A 33 -1.01 19.00 2.07
CA VAL A 33 0.35 18.46 2.27
C VAL A 33 0.67 18.47 3.76
N LEU A 34 0.96 17.30 4.31
CA LEU A 34 1.27 17.11 5.73
C LEU A 34 2.78 17.13 6.00
N ALA A 35 3.54 16.48 5.09
CA ALA A 35 4.99 16.44 5.14
C ALA A 35 5.56 16.23 3.73
N GLU A 36 6.81 16.62 3.54
CA GLU A 36 7.51 16.50 2.24
C GLU A 36 9.02 16.27 2.43
N GLY A 37 9.70 15.83 1.38
CA GLY A 37 11.14 15.61 1.38
C GLY A 37 11.55 14.13 1.39
N PHE A 38 10.61 13.22 1.10
CA PHE A 38 10.88 11.79 0.98
C PHE A 38 11.45 11.44 -0.39
N LYS A 39 12.10 10.28 -0.51
CA LYS A 39 12.51 9.74 -1.80
C LYS A 39 11.39 8.99 -2.49
N TRP A 40 10.70 8.12 -1.74
CA TRP A 40 9.54 7.38 -2.18
C TRP A 40 8.69 6.99 -0.97
N ALA A 41 7.69 7.81 -0.69
CA ALA A 41 6.75 7.57 0.40
C ALA A 41 5.76 6.47 0.04
N GLU A 42 5.54 5.49 0.98
CA GLU A 42 4.73 4.29 0.78
C GLU A 42 3.98 3.90 2.06
N GLY A 43 3.15 2.86 1.95
CA GLY A 43 2.56 2.07 3.01
C GLY A 43 1.87 2.84 4.14
N PRO A 44 0.98 3.81 3.88
CA PRO A 44 0.36 4.57 4.97
C PRO A 44 -0.61 3.68 5.76
N VAL A 45 -0.42 3.63 7.08
CA VAL A 45 -1.32 2.95 8.01
C VAL A 45 -1.62 3.84 9.21
N TRP A 46 -2.90 3.97 9.54
CA TRP A 46 -3.34 4.67 10.73
C TRP A 46 -3.12 3.83 11.98
N VAL A 47 -2.57 4.43 13.04
CA VAL A 47 -2.37 3.79 14.34
C VAL A 47 -3.13 4.58 15.40
N SER A 48 -4.23 4.00 15.88
CA SER A 48 -5.15 4.68 16.79
C SER A 48 -4.49 5.05 18.13
N GLU A 49 -3.64 4.18 18.68
CA GLU A 49 -2.91 4.47 19.91
C GLU A 49 -1.95 5.67 19.80
N LEU A 50 -1.39 5.89 18.61
CA LEU A 50 -0.51 7.02 18.32
C LEU A 50 -1.27 8.26 17.83
N ASN A 51 -2.58 8.09 17.54
CA ASN A 51 -3.41 9.10 16.89
C ASN A 51 -2.71 9.72 15.67
N GLY A 52 -2.19 8.85 14.80
CA GLY A 52 -1.35 9.27 13.70
C GLY A 52 -1.20 8.22 12.60
N VAL A 53 -0.60 8.64 11.50
CA VAL A 53 -0.31 7.77 10.37
C VAL A 53 1.19 7.42 10.35
N LEU A 54 1.49 6.13 10.31
CA LEU A 54 2.80 5.61 9.96
C LEU A 54 2.87 5.46 8.44
N PHE A 55 4.04 5.71 7.87
CA PHE A 55 4.32 5.47 6.45
C PHE A 55 5.82 5.28 6.23
N THR A 56 6.20 4.63 5.15
CA THR A 56 7.58 4.32 4.83
C THR A 56 8.20 5.34 3.87
N ASP A 57 9.51 5.54 3.96
CA ASP A 57 10.35 6.04 2.88
C ASP A 57 11.27 4.89 2.46
N VAL A 58 10.85 4.17 1.42
CA VAL A 58 11.41 2.86 1.05
C VAL A 58 12.92 2.94 0.76
N PRO A 59 13.41 3.88 -0.09
CA PRO A 59 14.84 3.98 -0.38
C PRO A 59 15.70 4.46 0.80
N GLU A 60 15.09 5.13 1.78
CA GLU A 60 15.79 5.60 2.98
C GLU A 60 15.80 4.58 4.12
N ASN A 61 15.11 3.43 3.94
CA ASN A 61 15.00 2.38 4.96
C ASN A 61 14.42 2.91 6.29
N LYS A 62 13.36 3.73 6.19
CA LYS A 62 12.75 4.44 7.32
C LYS A 62 11.24 4.28 7.36
N VAL A 63 10.67 4.32 8.56
CA VAL A 63 9.26 4.59 8.83
C VAL A 63 9.17 5.92 9.55
N TYR A 64 8.23 6.74 9.14
CA TYR A 64 7.88 8.01 9.79
C TYR A 64 6.50 7.92 10.44
N LEU A 65 6.32 8.67 11.51
CA LEU A 65 5.03 8.96 12.13
C LEU A 65 4.67 10.41 11.87
N TRP A 66 3.47 10.65 11.40
CA TRP A 66 2.88 11.98 11.37
C TRP A 66 1.64 12.02 12.28
N THR A 67 1.56 13.05 13.12
CA THR A 67 0.38 13.33 13.95
C THR A 67 -0.02 14.79 13.81
N GLU A 68 -1.30 15.10 14.00
CA GLU A 68 -1.79 16.48 13.99
C GLU A 68 -1.11 17.35 15.06
N LYS A 69 -0.79 16.77 16.22
CA LYS A 69 -0.24 17.49 17.37
C LYS A 69 1.25 17.79 17.24
N GLU A 70 2.02 16.84 16.70
CA GLU A 70 3.49 16.89 16.77
C GLU A 70 4.16 16.98 15.42
N GLY A 71 3.38 16.88 14.33
CA GLY A 71 3.90 16.86 12.96
C GLY A 71 4.67 15.56 12.65
N LEU A 72 5.66 15.68 11.78
CA LEU A 72 6.48 14.56 11.30
C LEU A 72 7.59 14.21 12.29
N LYS A 73 7.75 12.89 12.56
CA LYS A 73 8.86 12.30 13.33
C LYS A 73 9.39 11.05 12.65
N LEU A 74 10.69 10.80 12.77
CA LEU A 74 11.26 9.48 12.47
C LEU A 74 10.72 8.50 13.52
N PHE A 75 10.13 7.41 13.05
CA PHE A 75 9.58 6.37 13.90
C PHE A 75 10.52 5.17 14.01
N LEU A 76 11.01 4.64 12.86
CA LEU A 76 11.80 3.43 12.81
C LEU A 76 12.90 3.53 11.75
N SER A 77 14.12 3.14 12.10
CA SER A 77 15.26 2.99 11.20
C SER A 77 16.30 2.03 11.80
N PRO A 78 16.71 0.96 11.09
CA PRO A 78 16.25 0.51 9.76
C PRO A 78 14.84 -0.10 9.81
N SER A 79 14.08 0.02 8.71
CA SER A 79 12.70 -0.48 8.64
C SER A 79 12.57 -1.86 7.98
N GLY A 80 13.48 -2.21 7.04
CA GLY A 80 13.31 -3.42 6.26
C GLY A 80 14.57 -3.97 5.61
N MET A 81 15.73 -3.35 5.82
CA MET A 81 17.03 -3.89 5.43
C MET A 81 17.93 -3.95 6.67
N THR A 82 18.05 -5.14 7.25
CA THR A 82 18.79 -5.43 8.47
C THR A 82 19.80 -6.57 8.29
N ASN A 83 20.14 -6.90 7.05
CA ASN A 83 21.03 -8.02 6.67
C ASN A 83 20.47 -9.41 7.02
N HIS A 84 19.15 -9.56 7.09
CA HIS A 84 18.48 -10.85 7.31
C HIS A 84 18.60 -11.78 6.08
N ALA A 85 18.46 -11.22 4.86
CA ALA A 85 18.46 -11.95 3.61
C ALA A 85 19.58 -11.45 2.66
N PRO A 86 19.98 -12.25 1.64
CA PRO A 86 20.75 -11.74 0.51
C PRO A 86 19.97 -10.63 -0.19
N HIS A 87 20.58 -9.46 -0.36
CA HIS A 87 19.96 -8.29 -0.96
C HIS A 87 20.85 -7.66 -2.03
N SER A 88 20.24 -7.00 -3.01
CA SER A 88 20.92 -6.25 -4.07
C SER A 88 20.62 -4.75 -4.02
N THR A 89 19.71 -4.32 -3.14
CA THR A 89 19.40 -2.93 -2.81
C THR A 89 19.44 -2.73 -1.29
N GLU A 90 19.44 -1.48 -0.86
CA GLU A 90 19.37 -1.12 0.57
C GLU A 90 17.96 -0.65 0.97
N GLU A 91 16.94 -1.09 0.26
CA GLU A 91 15.57 -0.65 0.46
C GLU A 91 14.97 -1.18 1.75
N GLY A 92 14.17 -0.32 2.39
CA GLY A 92 13.47 -0.61 3.63
C GLY A 92 12.16 -1.35 3.45
N ALA A 93 11.25 -1.14 4.41
CA ALA A 93 9.89 -1.63 4.30
C ALA A 93 9.09 -0.82 3.28
N ASN A 94 8.13 -1.48 2.62
CA ASN A 94 7.16 -0.91 1.69
C ASN A 94 5.78 -0.84 2.37
N GLY A 95 4.86 -1.77 2.12
CA GLY A 95 3.53 -1.79 2.73
C GLY A 95 3.56 -2.03 4.23
N LEU A 96 2.67 -1.36 4.94
CA LEU A 96 2.43 -1.51 6.37
C LEU A 96 0.96 -1.86 6.62
N THR A 97 0.71 -2.69 7.64
CA THR A 97 -0.63 -2.91 8.20
C THR A 97 -0.54 -3.24 9.69
N LEU A 98 -1.68 -3.33 10.36
CA LEU A 98 -1.77 -3.81 11.74
C LEU A 98 -2.43 -5.19 11.77
N ASP A 99 -1.96 -6.08 12.63
CA ASP A 99 -2.68 -7.31 12.92
C ASP A 99 -3.83 -7.06 13.93
N SER A 100 -4.63 -8.09 14.24
CA SER A 100 -5.76 -7.99 15.18
C SER A 100 -5.36 -7.63 16.63
N ASN A 101 -4.08 -7.69 16.96
CA ASN A 101 -3.53 -7.27 18.24
C ASN A 101 -2.82 -5.91 18.16
N GLU A 102 -3.05 -5.17 17.06
CA GLU A 102 -2.44 -3.88 16.75
C GLU A 102 -0.90 -3.90 16.66
N ASN A 103 -0.30 -5.06 16.38
CA ASN A 103 1.13 -5.12 16.07
C ASN A 103 1.39 -4.64 14.65
N LEU A 104 2.45 -3.86 14.47
CA LEU A 104 2.87 -3.39 13.15
C LEU A 104 3.48 -4.53 12.34
N ILE A 105 2.92 -4.77 11.16
CA ILE A 105 3.38 -5.73 10.17
C ILE A 105 3.94 -4.97 8.97
N LEU A 106 5.11 -5.39 8.49
CA LEU A 106 5.86 -4.71 7.45
C LEU A 106 6.21 -5.67 6.32
N CYS A 107 6.00 -5.23 5.08
CA CYS A 107 6.61 -5.84 3.90
C CYS A 107 8.03 -5.30 3.75
N GLN A 108 9.05 -6.09 4.08
CA GLN A 108 10.46 -5.67 4.10
C GLN A 108 11.16 -6.06 2.79
N HIS A 109 11.40 -5.09 1.90
CA HIS A 109 12.07 -5.32 0.62
C HIS A 109 13.49 -5.86 0.81
N GLY A 110 14.33 -5.18 1.58
CA GLY A 110 15.72 -5.57 1.77
C GLY A 110 15.90 -6.88 2.52
N ASN A 111 15.00 -7.21 3.45
CA ASN A 111 14.99 -8.49 4.15
C ASN A 111 14.22 -9.59 3.39
N ARG A 112 13.53 -9.26 2.30
CA ARG A 112 12.75 -10.20 1.49
C ARG A 112 11.74 -10.99 2.33
N ALA A 113 11.08 -10.30 3.25
CA ALA A 113 10.25 -10.92 4.27
C ALA A 113 8.99 -10.10 4.58
N VAL A 114 7.96 -10.76 5.10
CA VAL A 114 6.94 -10.10 5.90
C VAL A 114 7.33 -10.27 7.36
N ALA A 115 7.40 -9.17 8.08
CA ALA A 115 7.87 -9.15 9.46
C ALA A 115 6.88 -8.43 10.38
N ARG A 116 6.85 -8.84 11.64
CA ARG A 116 6.17 -8.16 12.74
C ARG A 116 7.19 -7.40 13.57
N LEU A 117 6.92 -6.14 13.89
CA LEU A 117 7.65 -5.42 14.93
C LEU A 117 7.29 -6.04 16.29
N LYS A 118 8.28 -6.59 17.00
CA LYS A 118 8.02 -7.34 18.24
C LYS A 118 7.45 -6.50 19.37
N ASN A 119 7.82 -5.25 19.39
CA ASN A 119 7.34 -4.29 20.39
C ASN A 119 7.45 -2.87 19.83
N TRP A 120 6.75 -1.94 20.45
CA TRP A 120 6.83 -0.52 20.11
C TRP A 120 8.06 0.19 20.69
N SER A 121 8.99 -0.56 21.34
CA SER A 121 10.31 -0.08 21.72
C SER A 121 11.25 -0.18 20.52
N LEU A 122 11.82 0.93 20.10
CA LEU A 122 12.47 1.08 18.80
C LEU A 122 14.00 1.15 18.88
N ASP A 123 14.59 0.94 20.07
CA ASP A 123 16.04 1.03 20.29
C ASP A 123 16.58 -0.13 21.14
N PRO A 124 17.15 -1.17 20.51
CA PRO A 124 17.06 -1.48 19.09
C PRO A 124 15.67 -2.05 18.70
N ALA A 125 15.25 -1.79 17.47
CA ALA A 125 14.06 -2.43 16.92
C ALA A 125 14.31 -3.91 16.67
N GLU A 126 13.36 -4.74 17.10
CA GLU A 126 13.41 -6.19 16.91
C GLU A 126 12.24 -6.66 16.02
N PHE A 127 12.54 -7.56 15.11
CA PHE A 127 11.56 -8.14 14.20
C PHE A 127 11.38 -9.64 14.44
N GLU A 128 10.14 -10.09 14.30
CA GLU A 128 9.79 -11.48 14.10
C GLU A 128 9.48 -11.66 12.60
N TYR A 129 10.26 -12.48 11.90
CA TYR A 129 10.01 -12.78 10.50
C TYR A 129 8.89 -13.81 10.40
N LEU A 130 7.72 -13.37 9.91
CA LEU A 130 6.54 -14.21 9.76
C LEU A 130 6.70 -15.16 8.58
N VAL A 131 7.30 -14.67 7.49
CA VAL A 131 7.62 -15.45 6.30
C VAL A 131 8.69 -14.74 5.47
N ASP A 132 9.65 -15.51 4.95
CA ASP A 132 10.76 -15.06 4.11
C ASP A 132 11.05 -16.04 2.95
N HIS A 133 10.48 -17.26 3.00
CA HIS A 133 10.68 -18.30 2.00
C HIS A 133 9.35 -18.90 1.53
N TYR A 134 9.36 -19.35 0.25
CA TYR A 134 8.34 -20.24 -0.29
C TYR A 134 9.02 -21.44 -0.95
N GLN A 135 8.68 -22.67 -0.50
CA GLN A 135 9.28 -23.92 -0.97
C GLN A 135 10.83 -23.94 -0.91
N GLY A 136 11.41 -23.38 0.15
CA GLY A 136 12.85 -23.31 0.36
C GLY A 136 13.60 -22.26 -0.45
N LYS A 137 12.90 -21.42 -1.20
CA LYS A 137 13.44 -20.28 -1.94
C LYS A 137 13.07 -18.97 -1.27
N TRP A 138 13.97 -18.00 -1.28
CA TRP A 138 13.69 -16.66 -0.82
C TRP A 138 12.53 -16.03 -1.58
N LEU A 139 11.62 -15.35 -0.88
CA LEU A 139 10.65 -14.46 -1.50
C LEU A 139 11.36 -13.40 -2.35
N ASN A 140 10.67 -12.78 -3.30
CA ASN A 140 11.27 -11.72 -4.14
C ASN A 140 11.50 -10.45 -3.31
N SER A 141 10.43 -9.73 -3.02
CA SER A 141 10.39 -8.58 -2.10
C SER A 141 8.93 -8.25 -1.77
N PRO A 142 8.36 -8.83 -0.70
CA PRO A 142 6.98 -8.57 -0.32
C PRO A 142 6.66 -7.08 -0.34
N ASN A 143 5.51 -6.71 -0.94
CA ASN A 143 5.22 -5.32 -1.27
C ASN A 143 4.04 -4.74 -0.49
N ASP A 144 2.82 -5.28 -0.63
CA ASP A 144 1.63 -4.82 0.08
C ASP A 144 0.88 -6.00 0.70
N LEU A 145 -0.01 -5.72 1.66
CA LEU A 145 -0.57 -6.75 2.51
C LEU A 145 -1.91 -6.32 3.13
N ASP A 146 -2.78 -7.31 3.38
CA ASP A 146 -4.07 -7.13 4.05
C ASP A 146 -4.45 -8.38 4.84
N PHE A 147 -5.20 -8.23 5.92
CA PHE A 147 -5.69 -9.33 6.76
C PHE A 147 -7.19 -9.56 6.56
N ASP A 148 -7.60 -10.84 6.58
CA ASP A 148 -9.00 -11.15 6.82
C ASP A 148 -9.31 -11.18 8.34
N LYS A 149 -10.59 -11.23 8.69
CA LYS A 149 -11.09 -11.29 10.09
C LYS A 149 -10.69 -12.58 10.82
N ALA A 150 -10.27 -13.61 10.09
CA ALA A 150 -9.75 -14.85 10.67
C ALA A 150 -8.25 -14.77 10.97
N GLY A 151 -7.60 -13.65 10.63
CA GLY A 151 -6.17 -13.40 10.84
C GLY A 151 -5.29 -14.05 9.78
N VAL A 152 -5.84 -14.44 8.63
CA VAL A 152 -5.04 -14.85 7.48
C VAL A 152 -4.50 -13.60 6.79
N LEU A 153 -3.20 -13.55 6.62
CA LEU A 153 -2.53 -12.49 5.89
C LEU A 153 -2.49 -12.82 4.39
N TYR A 154 -2.85 -11.85 3.55
CA TYR A 154 -2.69 -11.88 2.10
C TYR A 154 -1.64 -10.87 1.71
N PHE A 155 -0.67 -11.23 0.86
CA PHE A 155 0.38 -10.33 0.44
C PHE A 155 0.85 -10.60 -0.98
N THR A 156 1.47 -9.58 -1.58
CA THR A 156 2.06 -9.64 -2.92
C THR A 156 3.59 -9.66 -2.83
N ASP A 157 4.23 -10.30 -3.81
CA ASP A 157 5.67 -10.51 -3.83
C ASP A 157 6.28 -10.18 -5.22
N PRO A 158 6.20 -8.91 -5.68
CA PRO A 158 6.89 -8.47 -6.88
C PRO A 158 8.39 -8.27 -6.61
N PRO A 159 9.24 -8.05 -7.64
CA PRO A 159 10.69 -8.03 -7.47
C PRO A 159 11.27 -6.63 -7.24
N TYR A 160 10.48 -5.64 -6.75
CA TYR A 160 10.94 -4.23 -6.67
C TYR A 160 12.11 -4.00 -5.72
N GLY A 161 12.23 -4.80 -4.64
CA GLY A 161 13.36 -4.77 -3.72
C GLY A 161 14.62 -5.47 -4.26
N LEU A 162 14.63 -5.92 -5.51
CA LEU A 162 15.78 -6.47 -6.20
C LEU A 162 16.25 -5.49 -7.29
N LYS A 163 17.55 -5.19 -7.33
CA LYS A 163 18.14 -4.11 -8.16
C LYS A 163 17.84 -4.28 -9.65
N LEU A 164 17.91 -5.50 -10.16
CA LEU A 164 17.62 -5.83 -11.55
C LEU A 164 16.22 -6.46 -11.72
N GLN A 165 15.40 -6.42 -10.68
CA GLN A 165 14.04 -6.92 -10.65
C GLN A 165 13.95 -8.39 -11.13
N ASP A 166 13.18 -8.68 -12.20
CA ASP A 166 13.03 -10.05 -12.68
C ASP A 166 14.33 -10.67 -13.21
N ASP A 167 15.29 -9.85 -13.62
CA ASP A 167 16.61 -10.27 -14.13
C ASP A 167 17.68 -10.31 -13.02
N ASP A 168 17.30 -10.04 -11.77
CA ASP A 168 18.26 -10.04 -10.65
C ASP A 168 18.74 -11.45 -10.34
N PRO A 169 20.07 -11.70 -10.25
CA PRO A 169 20.62 -13.02 -9.96
C PRO A 169 20.23 -13.57 -8.58
N LEU A 170 19.78 -12.70 -7.65
CA LEU A 170 19.27 -13.13 -6.35
C LEU A 170 17.78 -13.55 -6.39
N LYS A 171 17.08 -13.33 -7.52
CA LYS A 171 15.69 -13.78 -7.68
C LYS A 171 15.64 -15.28 -7.87
N GLU A 172 15.15 -16.02 -6.88
CA GLU A 172 15.10 -17.49 -6.89
C GLU A 172 13.77 -18.02 -7.43
N LEU A 173 12.67 -17.27 -7.23
CA LEU A 173 11.36 -17.61 -7.77
C LEU A 173 11.23 -17.12 -9.21
N ASP A 174 10.77 -17.98 -10.12
CA ASP A 174 10.58 -17.68 -11.55
C ASP A 174 9.27 -16.94 -11.86
N PHE A 175 8.58 -16.44 -10.82
CA PHE A 175 7.32 -15.71 -10.90
C PHE A 175 7.22 -14.63 -9.82
N ASN A 176 6.21 -13.79 -9.92
CA ASN A 176 5.80 -12.81 -8.93
C ASN A 176 4.45 -13.26 -8.34
N GLY A 177 4.42 -13.57 -7.04
CA GLY A 177 3.32 -14.29 -6.43
C GLY A 177 2.32 -13.40 -5.67
N ILE A 178 1.10 -13.94 -5.53
CA ILE A 178 0.12 -13.53 -4.53
C ILE A 178 0.02 -14.69 -3.55
N TYR A 179 0.18 -14.42 -2.27
CA TYR A 179 0.24 -15.45 -1.24
C TYR A 179 -0.78 -15.22 -0.12
N SER A 180 -1.06 -16.28 0.62
CA SER A 180 -1.63 -16.18 1.96
C SER A 180 -0.72 -16.84 2.98
N LEU A 181 -0.73 -16.28 4.20
CA LEU A 181 -0.04 -16.82 5.37
C LEU A 181 -1.08 -17.02 6.48
N SER A 182 -1.25 -18.27 6.91
CA SER A 182 -2.18 -18.58 7.99
C SER A 182 -1.63 -18.11 9.35
N PRO A 183 -2.47 -17.93 10.38
CA PRO A 183 -2.00 -17.64 11.75
C PRO A 183 -1.08 -18.70 12.34
N LYS A 184 -1.00 -19.89 11.71
CA LYS A 184 -0.09 -20.98 12.10
C LYS A 184 1.24 -20.95 11.35
N GLY A 185 1.46 -19.97 10.48
CA GLY A 185 2.69 -19.85 9.69
C GLY A 185 2.69 -20.69 8.40
N GLU A 186 1.53 -21.20 7.95
CA GLU A 186 1.45 -21.95 6.69
C GLU A 186 1.29 -20.98 5.53
N ILE A 187 2.28 -20.93 4.62
CA ILE A 187 2.26 -20.12 3.40
C ILE A 187 1.68 -20.91 2.22
N LEU A 188 0.78 -20.28 1.48
CA LEU A 188 0.21 -20.82 0.24
C LEU A 188 0.39 -19.82 -0.91
N LEU A 189 0.84 -20.28 -2.06
CA LEU A 189 0.78 -19.52 -3.31
C LEU A 189 -0.65 -19.58 -3.84
N LEU A 190 -1.29 -18.42 -3.97
CA LEU A 190 -2.68 -18.30 -4.40
C LEU A 190 -2.81 -18.03 -5.90
N ASP A 191 -1.95 -17.17 -6.45
CA ASP A 191 -1.90 -16.82 -7.87
C ASP A 191 -0.49 -16.35 -8.28
N ARG A 192 -0.13 -16.55 -9.54
CA ARG A 192 1.14 -16.08 -10.15
C ARG A 192 0.94 -15.60 -11.57
N SER A 193 -0.27 -15.23 -11.92
CA SER A 193 -0.65 -14.89 -13.29
C SER A 193 -0.61 -13.39 -13.59
N LEU A 194 -0.28 -12.55 -12.59
CA LEU A 194 0.00 -11.14 -12.77
C LEU A 194 1.50 -10.90 -12.94
N GLU A 195 1.85 -9.98 -13.81
CA GLU A 195 3.25 -9.66 -14.11
C GLU A 195 3.93 -8.94 -12.94
N ARG A 196 3.20 -8.01 -12.32
CA ARG A 196 3.68 -7.16 -11.20
C ARG A 196 2.56 -6.95 -10.19
N PRO A 197 2.14 -8.01 -9.45
CA PRO A 197 1.17 -7.83 -8.38
C PRO A 197 1.73 -6.86 -7.35
N ASN A 198 0.94 -5.81 -7.02
CA ASN A 198 1.37 -4.74 -6.13
C ASN A 198 0.35 -4.57 -5.00
N GLY A 199 -0.41 -3.48 -4.92
CA GLY A 199 -1.42 -3.30 -3.90
C GLY A 199 -2.42 -4.44 -3.83
N ILE A 200 -2.81 -4.83 -2.62
CA ILE A 200 -3.77 -5.90 -2.36
C ILE A 200 -4.77 -5.46 -1.28
N ALA A 201 -6.06 -5.75 -1.48
CA ALA A 201 -7.07 -5.55 -0.45
C ALA A 201 -8.23 -6.53 -0.60
N LEU A 202 -8.86 -6.83 0.54
CA LEU A 202 -10.08 -7.64 0.58
C LEU A 202 -11.33 -6.74 0.49
N SER A 203 -12.39 -7.27 -0.14
CA SER A 203 -13.71 -6.67 -0.03
C SER A 203 -14.23 -6.75 1.40
N MET A 204 -15.15 -5.86 1.79
CA MET A 204 -15.70 -5.79 3.15
C MET A 204 -16.38 -7.10 3.61
N ASP A 205 -16.89 -7.89 2.66
CA ASP A 205 -17.48 -9.22 2.92
C ASP A 205 -16.46 -10.36 2.78
N GLU A 206 -15.19 -10.04 2.54
CA GLU A 206 -14.05 -10.97 2.40
C GLU A 206 -14.23 -12.05 1.32
N LYS A 207 -15.09 -11.80 0.33
CA LYS A 207 -15.32 -12.73 -0.77
C LYS A 207 -14.56 -12.41 -2.04
N THR A 208 -13.98 -11.20 -2.12
CA THR A 208 -13.20 -10.73 -3.25
C THR A 208 -11.85 -10.21 -2.79
N VAL A 209 -10.79 -10.57 -3.49
CA VAL A 209 -9.46 -9.97 -3.35
C VAL A 209 -9.20 -9.12 -4.58
N TYR A 210 -8.87 -7.84 -4.38
CA TYR A 210 -8.45 -6.91 -5.42
C TYR A 210 -6.93 -6.83 -5.42
N VAL A 211 -6.32 -6.84 -6.60
CA VAL A 211 -4.86 -6.71 -6.76
C VAL A 211 -4.53 -5.77 -7.91
N GLY A 212 -3.75 -4.74 -7.62
CA GLY A 212 -3.18 -3.86 -8.63
C GLY A 212 -2.07 -4.56 -9.40
N ASN A 213 -2.10 -4.50 -10.74
CA ASN A 213 -1.00 -4.96 -11.58
C ASN A 213 -0.18 -3.77 -12.06
N SER A 214 0.99 -3.56 -11.48
CA SER A 214 1.88 -2.42 -11.76
C SER A 214 2.77 -2.70 -12.98
N PHE A 215 2.14 -3.05 -14.10
CA PHE A 215 2.82 -3.40 -15.33
C PHE A 215 2.30 -2.55 -16.50
N ALA A 216 3.22 -1.81 -17.14
CA ALA A 216 2.86 -0.79 -18.13
C ALA A 216 2.10 -1.32 -19.35
N GLN A 217 2.35 -2.57 -19.73
CA GLN A 217 1.70 -3.23 -20.86
C GLN A 217 0.36 -3.89 -20.51
N ASN A 218 0.04 -3.94 -19.21
CA ASN A 218 -1.18 -4.55 -18.67
C ASN A 218 -1.58 -3.88 -17.36
N SER A 219 -1.89 -2.58 -17.41
CA SER A 219 -2.24 -1.76 -16.26
C SER A 219 -3.71 -2.00 -15.88
N ILE A 220 -3.93 -2.95 -14.97
CA ILE A 220 -5.26 -3.36 -14.52
C ILE A 220 -5.34 -3.48 -12.99
N ILE A 221 -6.56 -3.41 -12.47
CA ILE A 221 -6.89 -3.99 -11.17
C ILE A 221 -7.58 -5.32 -11.44
N ALA A 222 -6.97 -6.41 -10.99
CA ALA A 222 -7.59 -7.72 -11.03
C ALA A 222 -8.48 -7.94 -9.79
N ALA A 223 -9.58 -8.66 -9.96
CA ALA A 223 -10.38 -9.17 -8.86
C ALA A 223 -10.46 -10.69 -8.93
N PHE A 224 -10.40 -11.31 -7.75
CA PHE A 224 -10.50 -12.76 -7.59
C PHE A 224 -11.59 -13.08 -6.58
N ASP A 225 -12.36 -14.13 -6.82
CA ASP A 225 -13.23 -14.68 -5.79
C ASP A 225 -12.37 -15.41 -4.76
N LEU A 226 -12.52 -15.06 -3.48
CA LEU A 226 -11.90 -15.80 -2.36
C LEU A 226 -12.86 -16.90 -1.88
N LYS A 227 -12.50 -18.14 -2.11
CA LYS A 227 -13.34 -19.30 -1.76
C LYS A 227 -12.48 -20.35 -1.04
N LYS A 228 -12.77 -20.58 0.24
CA LYS A 228 -12.08 -21.60 1.07
C LYS A 228 -10.56 -21.45 1.03
N GLY A 229 -10.07 -20.21 1.17
CA GLY A 229 -8.63 -19.90 1.17
C GLY A 229 -7.95 -19.97 -0.19
N ALA A 230 -8.69 -20.07 -1.31
CA ALA A 230 -8.16 -20.09 -2.66
C ALA A 230 -8.74 -18.95 -3.51
N LEU A 231 -7.91 -18.36 -4.37
CA LEU A 231 -8.33 -17.39 -5.38
C LEU A 231 -8.89 -18.13 -6.61
N LYS A 232 -10.07 -17.72 -7.05
CA LYS A 232 -10.79 -18.26 -8.20
C LYS A 232 -11.34 -17.16 -9.09
N ASN A 233 -11.75 -17.50 -10.30
CA ASN A 233 -12.49 -16.61 -11.19
C ASN A 233 -11.84 -15.24 -11.37
N LYS A 234 -10.51 -15.21 -11.66
CA LYS A 234 -9.80 -13.98 -12.00
C LYS A 234 -10.57 -13.20 -13.08
N ARG A 235 -10.76 -11.92 -12.85
CA ARG A 235 -11.38 -10.99 -13.80
C ARG A 235 -10.74 -9.62 -13.72
N VAL A 236 -10.83 -8.84 -14.78
CA VAL A 236 -10.46 -7.42 -14.74
C VAL A 236 -11.58 -6.68 -13.99
N PHE A 237 -11.23 -6.06 -12.87
CA PHE A 237 -12.12 -5.18 -12.12
C PHE A 237 -12.12 -3.78 -12.72
N PHE A 238 -10.92 -3.27 -13.06
CA PHE A 238 -10.77 -2.01 -13.77
C PHE A 238 -9.59 -2.09 -14.75
N ASP A 239 -9.81 -1.58 -15.96
CA ASP A 239 -8.80 -1.47 -17.01
C ASP A 239 -8.29 -0.02 -17.10
N GLY A 240 -7.05 0.19 -16.65
CA GLY A 240 -6.36 1.49 -16.65
C GLY A 240 -5.50 1.75 -17.87
N ASN A 241 -5.42 0.83 -18.84
CA ASN A 241 -4.51 0.93 -19.99
C ASN A 241 -4.70 2.21 -20.82
N ASN A 242 -5.93 2.70 -20.92
CA ASN A 242 -6.18 3.95 -21.63
C ASN A 242 -5.82 5.19 -20.80
N LEU A 243 -6.07 5.19 -19.50
CA LEU A 243 -5.70 6.30 -18.60
C LEU A 243 -4.17 6.46 -18.55
N GLN A 244 -3.43 5.38 -18.49
CA GLN A 244 -1.98 5.37 -18.43
C GLN A 244 -1.31 6.01 -19.66
N LYS A 245 -1.97 6.01 -20.84
CA LYS A 245 -1.42 6.67 -22.05
C LYS A 245 -1.28 8.19 -21.87
N THR A 246 -2.08 8.79 -21.00
CA THR A 246 -2.20 10.24 -20.83
C THR A 246 -1.89 10.72 -19.41
N ARG A 247 -1.82 9.80 -18.45
CA ARG A 247 -1.63 10.11 -17.03
C ARG A 247 -0.43 9.34 -16.46
N ARG A 248 0.33 9.98 -15.61
CA ARG A 248 1.46 9.35 -14.91
C ARG A 248 0.96 8.39 -13.83
N GLY A 249 1.70 7.31 -13.58
CA GLY A 249 1.47 6.30 -12.56
C GLY A 249 1.01 4.98 -13.14
N LEU A 250 1.20 3.91 -12.37
CA LEU A 250 0.68 2.56 -12.58
C LEU A 250 -0.17 2.20 -11.38
N PHE A 251 -0.98 1.14 -11.47
CA PHE A 251 -1.68 0.65 -10.27
C PHE A 251 -0.66 0.17 -9.26
N ASP A 252 -0.83 0.68 -8.04
CA ASP A 252 0.05 0.47 -6.91
C ASP A 252 -0.80 0.11 -5.68
N GLY A 253 -0.67 0.76 -4.53
CA GLY A 253 -1.48 0.47 -3.36
C GLY A 253 -2.99 0.73 -3.56
N LEU A 254 -3.82 0.01 -2.84
CA LEU A 254 -5.28 0.21 -2.86
C LEU A 254 -5.92 -0.16 -1.51
N LYS A 255 -7.05 0.46 -1.21
CA LYS A 255 -7.85 0.19 -0.01
C LYS A 255 -9.34 0.15 -0.34
N VAL A 256 -10.09 -0.64 0.44
CA VAL A 256 -11.55 -0.74 0.30
C VAL A 256 -12.20 0.02 1.45
N HIS A 257 -12.99 1.02 1.11
CA HIS A 257 -13.80 1.80 2.06
C HIS A 257 -14.96 0.94 2.61
N SER A 258 -15.47 1.25 3.80
CA SER A 258 -16.57 0.53 4.45
C SER A 258 -17.85 0.41 3.60
N SER A 259 -18.08 1.34 2.67
CA SER A 259 -19.15 1.27 1.67
C SER A 259 -18.93 0.20 0.58
N GLY A 260 -17.75 -0.39 0.49
CA GLY A 260 -17.31 -1.29 -0.58
C GLY A 260 -16.70 -0.58 -1.80
N THR A 261 -16.53 0.74 -1.75
CA THR A 261 -15.83 1.52 -2.79
C THR A 261 -14.33 1.29 -2.69
N VAL A 262 -13.69 1.09 -3.83
CA VAL A 262 -12.25 0.86 -3.93
C VAL A 262 -11.54 2.16 -4.24
N PHE A 263 -10.59 2.55 -3.39
CA PHE A 263 -9.67 3.65 -3.60
C PHE A 263 -8.33 3.06 -4.03
N ALA A 264 -7.99 3.22 -5.30
CA ALA A 264 -6.82 2.59 -5.89
C ALA A 264 -5.86 3.64 -6.44
N THR A 265 -4.62 3.61 -6.00
CA THR A 265 -3.60 4.45 -6.62
C THR A 265 -3.30 3.94 -8.03
N GLY A 266 -3.03 4.86 -8.95
CA GLY A 266 -2.87 4.51 -10.34
C GLY A 266 -2.65 5.72 -11.25
N PRO A 267 -2.98 5.59 -12.54
CA PRO A 267 -2.80 6.68 -13.50
C PRO A 267 -3.53 7.95 -13.13
N GLY A 268 -2.79 8.98 -12.70
CA GLY A 268 -3.28 10.31 -12.34
C GLY A 268 -3.39 10.58 -10.83
N GLY A 269 -3.37 9.56 -9.97
CA GLY A 269 -3.50 9.71 -8.52
C GLY A 269 -4.27 8.55 -7.89
N VAL A 270 -5.28 8.81 -7.06
CA VAL A 270 -6.14 7.78 -6.48
C VAL A 270 -7.48 7.74 -7.22
N LEU A 271 -7.74 6.66 -7.93
CA LEU A 271 -9.01 6.41 -8.60
C LEU A 271 -10.03 5.94 -7.56
N VAL A 272 -11.22 6.51 -7.60
CA VAL A 272 -12.36 6.10 -6.77
C VAL A 272 -13.29 5.26 -7.65
N LEU A 273 -13.40 3.98 -7.31
CA LEU A 273 -14.12 2.98 -8.10
C LEU A 273 -15.27 2.41 -7.27
N ASP A 274 -16.49 2.41 -7.81
CA ASP A 274 -17.58 1.75 -7.11
C ASP A 274 -17.38 0.22 -7.04
N LYS A 275 -18.22 -0.46 -6.29
CA LYS A 275 -18.15 -1.93 -6.10
C LYS A 275 -18.24 -2.75 -7.40
N ASN A 276 -18.62 -2.14 -8.53
CA ASN A 276 -18.69 -2.78 -9.84
C ASN A 276 -17.53 -2.39 -10.75
N GLY A 277 -16.58 -1.56 -10.26
CA GLY A 277 -15.43 -1.06 -11.02
C GLY A 277 -15.74 0.18 -11.86
N LYS A 278 -16.88 0.84 -11.67
CA LYS A 278 -17.18 2.12 -12.34
C LYS A 278 -16.29 3.22 -11.75
N HIS A 279 -15.57 3.95 -12.60
CA HIS A 279 -14.73 5.06 -12.21
C HIS A 279 -15.58 6.29 -11.89
N LEU A 280 -15.63 6.67 -10.62
CA LEU A 280 -16.43 7.81 -10.15
C LEU A 280 -15.66 9.12 -10.26
N GLY A 281 -14.34 9.09 -10.08
CA GLY A 281 -13.46 10.25 -10.15
C GLY A 281 -12.06 9.92 -9.68
N THR A 282 -11.18 10.93 -9.67
CA THR A 282 -9.77 10.76 -9.29
C THR A 282 -9.34 11.87 -8.34
N ILE A 283 -8.69 11.51 -7.24
CA ILE A 283 -7.95 12.44 -6.39
C ILE A 283 -6.57 12.59 -7.03
N MET A 284 -6.27 13.79 -7.55
CA MET A 284 -5.09 14.05 -8.37
C MET A 284 -4.08 14.95 -7.64
N PRO A 285 -3.11 14.44 -6.89
CA PRO A 285 -2.09 15.28 -6.22
C PRO A 285 -1.07 15.90 -7.19
N GLY A 286 -1.11 15.52 -8.48
CA GLY A 286 -0.18 16.01 -9.49
C GLY A 286 1.18 15.28 -9.50
N LYS A 287 1.32 14.24 -8.68
CA LYS A 287 2.49 13.35 -8.57
C LYS A 287 2.05 11.91 -8.68
N SER A 288 2.98 10.98 -8.94
CA SER A 288 2.68 9.54 -8.82
C SER A 288 2.35 9.24 -7.36
N THR A 289 1.21 8.59 -7.15
CA THR A 289 0.74 8.19 -5.83
C THR A 289 0.96 6.70 -5.69
N ALA A 290 1.77 6.33 -4.70
CA ALA A 290 2.17 4.96 -4.49
C ALA A 290 1.12 4.19 -3.67
N ASN A 291 0.63 4.77 -2.55
CA ASN A 291 -0.33 4.08 -1.71
C ASN A 291 -1.30 5.07 -1.05
N CYS A 292 -2.34 4.54 -0.42
CA CYS A 292 -3.30 5.32 0.36
C CYS A 292 -3.77 4.53 1.59
N GLY A 293 -4.29 5.24 2.60
CA GLY A 293 -4.82 4.63 3.81
C GLY A 293 -5.84 5.53 4.49
N PHE A 294 -6.86 4.95 5.10
CA PHE A 294 -7.86 5.69 5.86
C PHE A 294 -7.43 5.87 7.32
N ASP A 295 -7.94 6.92 7.99
CA ASP A 295 -7.99 6.93 9.45
C ASP A 295 -9.06 5.96 9.98
N ALA A 296 -9.11 5.76 11.30
CA ALA A 296 -9.99 4.78 11.91
C ALA A 296 -11.48 4.96 11.60
N GLU A 297 -11.90 6.19 11.35
CA GLU A 297 -13.31 6.55 11.13
C GLU A 297 -13.60 6.89 9.65
N GLU A 298 -12.60 6.70 8.78
CA GLU A 298 -12.67 7.03 7.35
C GLU A 298 -13.00 8.51 7.07
N ASN A 299 -12.66 9.41 8.00
CA ASN A 299 -12.83 10.86 7.80
C ASN A 299 -11.77 11.46 6.88
N TYR A 300 -10.60 10.83 6.82
CA TYR A 300 -9.48 11.23 5.97
C TYR A 300 -8.92 10.06 5.20
N LEU A 301 -8.55 10.33 3.96
CA LEU A 301 -7.68 9.46 3.17
C LEU A 301 -6.28 10.08 3.15
N TYR A 302 -5.30 9.37 3.67
CA TYR A 302 -3.88 9.70 3.57
C TYR A 302 -3.31 9.16 2.27
N LEU A 303 -2.42 9.93 1.65
CA LEU A 303 -1.82 9.64 0.34
C LEU A 303 -0.30 9.72 0.47
N THR A 304 0.39 8.69 0.06
CA THR A 304 1.84 8.72 -0.15
C THR A 304 2.10 8.96 -1.63
N SER A 305 2.58 10.15 -1.97
CA SER A 305 2.73 10.60 -3.37
C SER A 305 4.15 11.05 -3.65
N THR A 306 4.99 10.12 -4.10
CA THR A 306 6.41 10.31 -4.39
C THR A 306 7.16 10.83 -3.16
N ASP A 307 7.29 12.16 -3.03
CA ASP A 307 8.07 12.85 -2.01
C ASP A 307 7.22 13.55 -0.93
N VAL A 308 5.90 13.28 -0.91
CA VAL A 308 4.97 13.90 0.04
C VAL A 308 4.06 12.88 0.73
N LEU A 309 3.75 13.17 2.00
CA LEU A 309 2.56 12.67 2.66
C LEU A 309 1.49 13.77 2.56
N ALA A 310 0.34 13.43 2.04
CA ALA A 310 -0.81 14.32 1.93
C ALA A 310 -2.07 13.66 2.51
N ARG A 311 -3.13 14.43 2.69
CA ARG A 311 -4.45 13.91 3.04
C ARG A 311 -5.56 14.66 2.32
N VAL A 312 -6.69 13.99 2.18
CA VAL A 312 -7.94 14.59 1.73
C VAL A 312 -9.05 14.21 2.70
N LYS A 313 -9.89 15.20 3.07
CA LYS A 313 -11.03 14.95 3.94
C LYS A 313 -12.13 14.27 3.13
N LEU A 314 -12.67 13.19 3.67
CA LEU A 314 -13.85 12.49 3.17
C LEU A 314 -15.13 13.06 3.80
N LYS A 315 -16.29 12.66 3.28
CA LYS A 315 -17.61 13.06 3.79
C LYS A 315 -18.15 12.07 4.79
#